data_9928cce9aa4c5902a3f0ef4795465010
#
_entry.id   9928cce9aa4c5902a3f0ef4795465010
#
_cell.length_a   1.000
_cell.length_b   1.000
_cell.length_c   1.000
_cell.angle_alpha   90.00
_cell.angle_beta   90.00
_cell.angle_gamma   90.00
#
_symmetry.space_group_name_H-M   'P 1'
#
loop_
_entity.id
_entity.type
_entity.pdbx_description
1 polymer ?
#
loop_
_entity_poly.entity_id
_entity_poly.type
_entity_poly.pdbx_seq_one_letter_code
_entity_poly.pdbx_strand_id
1 'polypeptide(L)'
;MLLPMRQIFQEMAAEKLRLGLTILAVAWATLCIAAMLAVGEGIRQGVLKTAQNGNGNLIYLTGGMATVDHGVFHQGKPLTLKIDDSDVVSALPEVNAVAPTALWDERITVGDRGTWREPLAVTTDFQTMTNLVPLPGGRWLNSLDQKEQRKVVVLGYLLAADLFNPEDDFNWFATVTLKVNPVGQKVKIGSEEFTVVGVLKKNSADIEQDEPINYSSFVPLSTWQRFHMTGDIAGINVQPKSGVDRVKLAETIRQVIARKHGASVTDQQIVQVEDMFLKQKSMQQFLVGLQSFLGIIGFVTLAVAGVGIANVMYATVKRSTRDIGVRMAVGATPTAIRLHYLVQSLMTMVMGGALGLTVTYALVSAIGSVSLEGNVFYERLGKPVPELSWIVVAIVIATLVVIGVASAWLPANRAAKVTPMEALQSE
;
A
#
# COMPACT_ATOMS: atom_id res chain seq x y z
N MET A 1 44.01 25.91 -0.48
CA MET A 1 43.85 26.35 -1.88
C MET A 1 42.36 26.21 -2.24
N LEU A 2 41.67 27.33 -2.39
CA LEU A 2 40.24 27.33 -2.74
C LEU A 2 40.10 26.80 -4.17
N LEU A 3 39.25 25.76 -4.37
CA LEU A 3 38.93 25.26 -5.70
C LEU A 3 38.36 26.40 -6.55
N PRO A 4 38.89 26.69 -7.73
CA PRO A 4 38.41 27.79 -8.55
C PRO A 4 37.09 27.43 -9.22
N MET A 5 35.98 27.49 -8.46
CA MET A 5 34.64 27.15 -8.91
C MET A 5 34.23 27.85 -10.19
N ARG A 6 34.63 29.14 -10.31
CA ARG A 6 34.37 29.94 -11.52
C ARG A 6 35.01 29.34 -12.77
N GLN A 7 36.21 28.76 -12.62
CA GLN A 7 36.92 28.12 -13.72
C GLN A 7 36.25 26.79 -14.13
N ILE A 8 35.81 25.99 -13.17
CA ILE A 8 35.06 24.75 -13.44
C ILE A 8 33.81 25.08 -14.27
N PHE A 9 33.03 26.10 -13.88
CA PHE A 9 31.87 26.54 -14.65
C PHE A 9 32.20 27.01 -16.05
N GLN A 10 33.30 27.72 -16.24
CA GLN A 10 33.74 28.19 -17.56
C GLN A 10 34.15 27.03 -18.47
N GLU A 11 34.88 26.06 -17.95
CA GLU A 11 35.27 24.82 -18.66
C GLU A 11 34.04 23.99 -19.05
N MET A 12 33.08 23.83 -18.13
CA MET A 12 31.82 23.18 -18.39
C MET A 12 30.99 23.91 -19.47
N ALA A 13 30.97 25.22 -19.43
CA ALA A 13 30.25 26.05 -20.39
C ALA A 13 30.86 26.05 -21.80
N ALA A 14 32.13 25.68 -21.97
CA ALA A 14 32.78 25.61 -23.27
C ALA A 14 32.22 24.44 -24.13
N GLU A 15 31.72 23.34 -23.53
CA GLU A 15 31.15 22.17 -24.21
C GLU A 15 29.63 22.04 -23.97
N LYS A 16 28.85 23.10 -24.25
CA LYS A 16 27.42 23.20 -23.91
C LYS A 16 26.57 22.02 -24.36
N LEU A 17 26.75 21.55 -25.59
CA LEU A 17 25.93 20.44 -26.14
C LEU A 17 26.19 19.15 -25.42
N ARG A 18 27.46 18.81 -25.20
CA ARG A 18 27.85 17.55 -24.52
C ARG A 18 27.44 17.56 -23.06
N LEU A 19 27.67 18.69 -22.38
CA LEU A 19 27.24 18.88 -21.00
C LEU A 19 25.71 18.75 -20.89
N GLY A 20 24.98 19.43 -21.78
CA GLY A 20 23.51 19.38 -21.81
C GLY A 20 22.95 17.98 -22.00
N LEU A 21 23.53 17.21 -22.96
CA LEU A 21 23.13 15.80 -23.17
C LEU A 21 23.43 14.92 -21.94
N THR A 22 24.57 15.16 -21.28
CA THR A 22 24.94 14.40 -20.08
C THR A 22 24.00 14.73 -18.92
N ILE A 23 23.70 16.00 -18.69
CA ILE A 23 22.73 16.45 -17.67
C ILE A 23 21.36 15.85 -17.96
N LEU A 24 20.91 15.85 -19.22
CA LEU A 24 19.63 15.28 -19.63
C LEU A 24 19.58 13.77 -19.37
N ALA A 25 20.65 13.03 -19.67
CA ALA A 25 20.72 11.59 -19.40
C ALA A 25 20.65 11.29 -17.89
N VAL A 26 21.36 12.06 -17.07
CA VAL A 26 21.28 11.92 -15.60
C VAL A 26 19.91 12.31 -15.08
N ALA A 27 19.31 13.39 -15.60
CA ALA A 27 17.98 13.83 -15.22
C ALA A 27 16.92 12.78 -15.55
N TRP A 28 17.01 12.16 -16.73
CA TRP A 28 16.12 11.08 -17.12
C TRP A 28 16.26 9.85 -16.21
N ALA A 29 17.49 9.40 -15.95
CA ALA A 29 17.74 8.29 -15.05
C ALA A 29 17.26 8.57 -13.62
N THR A 30 17.48 9.81 -13.14
CA THR A 30 17.01 10.26 -11.82
C THR A 30 15.48 10.30 -11.76
N LEU A 31 14.83 10.79 -12.81
CA LEU A 31 13.38 10.78 -12.92
C LEU A 31 12.83 9.35 -12.84
N CYS A 32 13.40 8.42 -13.60
CA CYS A 32 12.94 7.03 -13.59
C CYS A 32 13.04 6.39 -12.19
N ILE A 33 14.20 6.52 -11.52
CA ILE A 33 14.36 5.93 -10.18
C ILE A 33 13.47 6.61 -9.14
N ALA A 34 13.38 7.94 -9.16
CA ALA A 34 12.59 8.70 -8.21
C ALA A 34 11.09 8.44 -8.40
N ALA A 35 10.60 8.36 -9.64
CA ALA A 35 9.21 8.04 -9.94
C ALA A 35 8.84 6.61 -9.50
N MET A 36 9.69 5.62 -9.79
CA MET A 36 9.48 4.23 -9.36
C MET A 36 9.39 4.12 -7.84
N LEU A 37 10.32 4.76 -7.12
CA LEU A 37 10.32 4.74 -5.66
C LEU A 37 9.14 5.52 -5.08
N ALA A 38 8.73 6.64 -5.68
CA ALA A 38 7.57 7.42 -5.24
C ALA A 38 6.25 6.64 -5.40
N VAL A 39 6.07 5.92 -6.50
CA VAL A 39 4.91 5.04 -6.72
C VAL A 39 4.91 3.90 -5.70
N GLY A 40 6.06 3.24 -5.51
CA GLY A 40 6.20 2.17 -4.51
C GLY A 40 5.86 2.63 -3.09
N GLU A 41 6.31 3.83 -2.70
CA GLU A 41 6.00 4.42 -1.40
C GLU A 41 4.51 4.77 -1.26
N GLY A 42 3.88 5.31 -2.30
CA GLY A 42 2.45 5.58 -2.32
C GLY A 42 1.60 4.32 -2.13
N ILE A 43 1.92 3.23 -2.83
CA ILE A 43 1.25 1.93 -2.66
C ILE A 43 1.45 1.40 -1.24
N ARG A 44 2.68 1.44 -0.72
CA ARG A 44 3.00 0.99 0.64
C ARG A 44 2.17 1.74 1.69
N GLN A 45 2.08 3.06 1.58
CA GLN A 45 1.27 3.87 2.50
C GLN A 45 -0.24 3.61 2.35
N GLY A 46 -0.72 3.41 1.13
CA GLY A 46 -2.10 3.03 0.87
C GLY A 46 -2.46 1.72 1.59
N VAL A 47 -1.67 0.67 1.39
CA VAL A 47 -1.85 -0.63 2.06
C VAL A 47 -1.78 -0.52 3.58
N LEU A 48 -0.88 0.30 4.13
CA LEU A 48 -0.79 0.53 5.58
C LEU A 48 -2.05 1.19 6.15
N LYS A 49 -2.61 2.17 5.44
CA LYS A 49 -3.86 2.84 5.85
C LYS A 49 -5.06 1.87 5.82
N THR A 50 -5.13 1.02 4.80
CA THR A 50 -6.17 -0.01 4.69
C THR A 50 -6.03 -1.03 5.82
N ALA A 51 -4.81 -1.39 6.19
CA ALA A 51 -4.49 -2.34 7.24
C ALA A 51 -4.95 -1.94 8.65
N GLN A 52 -5.10 -0.65 8.93
CA GLN A 52 -5.52 -0.14 10.23
C GLN A 52 -7.05 -0.15 10.43
N ASN A 53 -7.81 -0.34 9.36
CA ASN A 53 -9.26 -0.34 9.35
C ASN A 53 -9.80 -1.72 8.93
N GLY A 54 -11.07 -1.95 9.12
CA GLY A 54 -11.71 -3.22 8.80
C GLY A 54 -11.20 -4.35 9.69
N ASN A 55 -11.04 -5.54 9.12
CA ASN A 55 -10.60 -6.72 9.85
C ASN A 55 -9.08 -6.87 10.00
N GLY A 56 -8.30 -5.86 9.58
CA GLY A 56 -6.83 -5.95 9.47
C GLY A 56 -6.08 -6.33 10.74
N ASN A 57 -6.69 -6.20 11.89
CA ASN A 57 -6.09 -6.54 13.19
C ASN A 57 -6.74 -7.76 13.84
N LEU A 58 -7.68 -8.41 13.15
CA LEU A 58 -8.47 -9.52 13.66
C LEU A 58 -7.92 -10.87 13.18
N ILE A 59 -8.29 -11.91 13.90
CA ILE A 59 -8.21 -13.30 13.44
C ILE A 59 -9.63 -13.68 13.01
N TYR A 60 -9.78 -14.14 11.78
CA TYR A 60 -11.05 -14.57 11.23
C TYR A 60 -11.13 -16.08 11.19
N LEU A 61 -12.22 -16.62 11.72
CA LEU A 61 -12.49 -18.03 11.85
C LEU A 61 -13.69 -18.42 11.01
N THR A 62 -13.54 -19.42 10.15
CA THR A 62 -14.64 -20.01 9.37
C THR A 62 -14.64 -21.53 9.45
N GLY A 63 -15.80 -22.11 9.19
CA GLY A 63 -15.89 -23.56 8.97
C GLY A 63 -15.24 -23.94 7.64
N GLY A 64 -14.54 -25.05 7.63
CA GLY A 64 -13.91 -25.62 6.45
C GLY A 64 -14.45 -27.01 6.13
N MET A 65 -13.70 -27.78 5.35
CA MET A 65 -14.04 -29.14 4.97
C MET A 65 -13.10 -30.14 5.60
N ALA A 66 -13.66 -31.26 6.08
CA ALA A 66 -12.86 -32.37 6.61
C ALA A 66 -11.97 -32.98 5.52
N THR A 67 -10.67 -33.09 5.81
CA THR A 67 -9.72 -33.80 4.94
C THR A 67 -9.36 -35.19 5.44
N VAL A 68 -9.74 -35.50 6.69
CA VAL A 68 -9.49 -36.78 7.37
C VAL A 68 -10.79 -37.31 7.96
N ASP A 69 -11.00 -38.60 7.84
CA ASP A 69 -12.15 -39.26 8.49
C ASP A 69 -11.93 -39.30 10.01
N HIS A 70 -12.87 -38.71 10.76
CA HIS A 70 -12.85 -38.71 12.22
C HIS A 70 -14.26 -38.53 12.80
N GLY A 71 -14.72 -39.47 13.56
CA GLY A 71 -16.06 -39.43 14.19
C GLY A 71 -17.19 -39.34 13.17
N VAL A 72 -17.94 -38.23 13.23
CA VAL A 72 -19.04 -37.92 12.32
C VAL A 72 -18.60 -37.19 11.04
N PHE A 73 -17.34 -36.82 10.96
CA PHE A 73 -16.77 -36.12 9.79
C PHE A 73 -16.08 -37.11 8.88
N HIS A 74 -16.57 -37.17 7.63
CA HIS A 74 -15.94 -37.89 6.54
C HIS A 74 -15.28 -36.87 5.61
N GLN A 75 -14.28 -37.29 4.86
CA GLN A 75 -13.59 -36.45 3.89
C GLN A 75 -14.59 -35.72 2.96
N GLY A 76 -14.46 -34.40 2.86
CA GLY A 76 -15.36 -33.53 2.10
C GLY A 76 -16.58 -33.01 2.85
N LYS A 77 -16.82 -33.46 4.09
CA LYS A 77 -17.94 -32.97 4.92
C LYS A 77 -17.59 -31.57 5.48
N PRO A 78 -18.46 -30.56 5.27
CA PRO A 78 -18.23 -29.22 5.82
C PRO A 78 -18.49 -29.20 7.34
N LEU A 79 -17.72 -28.41 8.07
CA LEU A 79 -18.01 -28.00 9.44
C LEU A 79 -18.72 -26.65 9.39
N THR A 80 -19.89 -26.55 9.99
CA THR A 80 -20.65 -25.31 10.11
C THR A 80 -20.47 -24.75 11.52
N LEU A 81 -20.05 -23.49 11.60
CA LEU A 81 -19.92 -22.78 12.88
C LEU A 81 -21.30 -22.40 13.42
N LYS A 82 -21.43 -22.38 14.74
CA LYS A 82 -22.62 -21.92 15.46
C LYS A 82 -22.32 -20.74 16.34
N ILE A 83 -23.35 -20.00 16.73
CA ILE A 83 -23.19 -18.80 17.57
C ILE A 83 -22.53 -19.16 18.92
N ASP A 84 -22.84 -20.29 19.49
CA ASP A 84 -22.24 -20.78 20.75
C ASP A 84 -20.74 -21.14 20.64
N ASP A 85 -20.20 -21.20 19.41
CA ASP A 85 -18.75 -21.30 19.19
C ASP A 85 -18.04 -20.02 19.60
N SER A 86 -18.71 -18.87 19.44
CA SER A 86 -18.16 -17.58 19.87
C SER A 86 -17.96 -17.50 21.39
N ASP A 87 -18.84 -18.16 22.19
CA ASP A 87 -18.71 -18.19 23.64
C ASP A 87 -17.48 -18.99 24.06
N VAL A 88 -17.20 -20.08 23.39
CA VAL A 88 -16.02 -20.91 23.64
C VAL A 88 -14.73 -20.18 23.30
N VAL A 89 -14.71 -19.45 22.17
CA VAL A 89 -13.54 -18.66 21.77
C VAL A 89 -13.34 -17.46 22.70
N SER A 90 -14.43 -16.82 23.14
CA SER A 90 -14.37 -15.68 24.08
C SER A 90 -13.83 -16.05 25.45
N ALA A 91 -13.96 -17.32 25.86
CA ALA A 91 -13.44 -17.83 27.12
C ALA A 91 -11.91 -18.03 27.14
N LEU A 92 -11.24 -17.92 26.00
CA LEU A 92 -9.78 -18.03 25.91
C LEU A 92 -9.11 -16.81 26.54
N PRO A 93 -8.10 -17.00 27.42
CA PRO A 93 -7.47 -15.90 28.17
C PRO A 93 -6.73 -14.90 27.27
N GLU A 94 -6.29 -15.29 26.09
CA GLU A 94 -5.58 -14.47 25.10
C GLU A 94 -6.52 -13.62 24.24
N VAL A 95 -7.82 -13.85 24.30
CA VAL A 95 -8.84 -13.15 23.51
C VAL A 95 -9.33 -11.91 24.27
N ASN A 96 -9.43 -10.78 23.55
CA ASN A 96 -9.96 -9.53 24.07
C ASN A 96 -11.45 -9.38 23.78
N ALA A 97 -11.85 -9.63 22.54
CA ALA A 97 -13.25 -9.53 22.09
C ALA A 97 -13.52 -10.52 20.96
N VAL A 98 -14.80 -10.89 20.81
CA VAL A 98 -15.28 -11.81 19.77
C VAL A 98 -16.55 -11.23 19.16
N ALA A 99 -16.63 -11.26 17.83
CA ALA A 99 -17.82 -10.86 17.09
C ALA A 99 -18.20 -11.94 16.07
N PRO A 100 -19.21 -12.77 16.36
CA PRO A 100 -19.77 -13.67 15.37
C PRO A 100 -20.51 -12.91 14.29
N THR A 101 -20.48 -13.42 13.07
CA THR A 101 -21.09 -12.84 11.89
C THR A 101 -21.85 -13.89 11.10
N ALA A 102 -22.95 -13.48 10.49
CA ALA A 102 -23.76 -14.35 9.65
C ALA A 102 -24.17 -13.62 8.37
N LEU A 103 -24.31 -14.33 7.28
CA LEU A 103 -24.82 -13.76 6.03
C LEU A 103 -26.35 -13.90 5.99
N TRP A 104 -26.99 -12.88 5.46
CA TRP A 104 -28.41 -12.92 5.16
C TRP A 104 -28.58 -13.39 3.72
N ASP A 105 -29.25 -14.52 3.52
CA ASP A 105 -29.33 -15.21 2.22
C ASP A 105 -30.05 -14.40 1.13
N GLU A 106 -30.63 -13.23 1.48
CA GLU A 106 -31.42 -12.38 0.60
C GLU A 106 -30.77 -11.01 0.40
N ARG A 107 -30.99 -10.44 -0.77
CA ARG A 107 -30.36 -9.18 -1.19
C ARG A 107 -31.15 -7.96 -0.74
N ILE A 108 -30.44 -6.83 -0.59
CA ILE A 108 -31.09 -5.53 -0.36
C ILE A 108 -31.62 -4.97 -1.68
N THR A 109 -32.88 -4.46 -1.63
CA THR A 109 -33.53 -3.79 -2.76
C THR A 109 -34.21 -2.50 -2.30
N VAL A 110 -34.26 -1.50 -3.22
CA VAL A 110 -34.97 -0.24 -3.09
C VAL A 110 -35.68 0.05 -4.42
N GLY A 111 -37.01 -0.09 -4.47
CA GLY A 111 -37.73 -0.05 -5.74
C GLY A 111 -37.24 -1.14 -6.69
N ASP A 112 -36.81 -0.76 -7.90
CA ASP A 112 -36.28 -1.66 -8.92
C ASP A 112 -34.77 -1.86 -8.82
N ARG A 113 -34.09 -1.14 -7.90
CA ARG A 113 -32.66 -1.26 -7.67
C ARG A 113 -32.35 -2.32 -6.63
N GLY A 114 -31.30 -3.06 -6.83
CA GLY A 114 -30.87 -4.07 -5.88
C GLY A 114 -29.35 -4.28 -5.91
N THR A 115 -28.80 -4.67 -4.78
CA THR A 115 -27.41 -5.12 -4.70
C THR A 115 -27.33 -6.61 -4.99
N TRP A 116 -26.19 -7.03 -5.51
CA TRP A 116 -25.85 -8.45 -5.64
C TRP A 116 -25.23 -9.05 -4.37
N ARG A 117 -24.97 -8.20 -3.36
CA ARG A 117 -24.35 -8.58 -2.09
C ARG A 117 -25.38 -8.84 -1.01
N GLU A 118 -25.03 -9.77 -0.13
CA GLU A 118 -25.82 -10.18 1.02
C GLU A 118 -25.49 -9.31 2.24
N PRO A 119 -26.49 -8.91 3.05
CA PRO A 119 -26.25 -8.21 4.29
C PRO A 119 -25.50 -9.07 5.30
N LEU A 120 -24.57 -8.45 6.00
CA LEU A 120 -23.84 -9.07 7.09
C LEU A 120 -24.54 -8.80 8.43
N ALA A 121 -24.97 -9.85 9.10
CA ALA A 121 -25.52 -9.78 10.45
C ALA A 121 -24.38 -9.75 11.48
N VAL A 122 -24.37 -8.72 12.33
CA VAL A 122 -23.24 -8.44 13.24
C VAL A 122 -23.71 -8.05 14.63
N THR A 123 -22.82 -8.20 15.62
CA THR A 123 -22.99 -7.64 16.95
C THR A 123 -22.64 -6.16 17.02
N THR A 124 -23.00 -5.48 18.11
CA THR A 124 -22.63 -4.06 18.32
C THR A 124 -21.12 -3.84 18.34
N ASP A 125 -20.39 -4.78 18.93
CA ASP A 125 -18.93 -4.69 19.15
C ASP A 125 -18.13 -4.78 17.85
N PHE A 126 -18.74 -5.31 16.79
CA PHE A 126 -18.13 -5.40 15.47
C PHE A 126 -17.65 -4.01 14.97
N GLN A 127 -18.39 -2.93 15.31
CA GLN A 127 -18.00 -1.55 14.98
C GLN A 127 -16.63 -1.18 15.54
N THR A 128 -16.42 -1.42 16.82
CA THR A 128 -15.17 -1.04 17.52
C THR A 128 -14.02 -1.92 17.09
N MET A 129 -14.27 -3.20 16.86
CA MET A 129 -13.27 -4.15 16.40
C MET A 129 -12.77 -3.84 14.98
N THR A 130 -13.65 -3.31 14.12
CA THR A 130 -13.34 -3.01 12.70
C THR A 130 -13.17 -1.52 12.41
N ASN A 131 -13.27 -0.66 13.45
CA ASN A 131 -13.14 0.79 13.34
C ASN A 131 -14.08 1.44 12.31
N LEU A 132 -15.33 1.01 12.27
CA LEU A 132 -16.36 1.55 11.38
C LEU A 132 -16.94 2.85 11.94
N VAL A 133 -16.96 3.91 11.14
CA VAL A 133 -17.43 5.23 11.55
C VAL A 133 -18.64 5.63 10.71
N PRO A 134 -19.84 5.85 11.31
CA PRO A 134 -21.00 6.38 10.61
C PRO A 134 -20.79 7.84 10.18
N LEU A 135 -21.48 8.25 9.12
CA LEU A 135 -21.59 9.65 8.72
C LEU A 135 -22.42 10.44 9.76
N PRO A 136 -22.19 11.76 9.89
CA PRO A 136 -23.02 12.63 10.71
C PRO A 136 -24.49 12.54 10.33
N GLY A 137 -25.39 12.47 11.32
CA GLY A 137 -26.82 12.29 11.12
C GLY A 137 -27.29 10.84 11.06
N GLY A 138 -26.38 9.87 10.99
CA GLY A 138 -26.64 8.46 11.17
C GLY A 138 -25.99 7.90 12.43
N ARG A 139 -26.29 6.63 12.73
CA ARG A 139 -25.71 5.89 13.85
C ARG A 139 -25.36 4.46 13.45
N TRP A 140 -24.52 3.82 14.26
CA TRP A 140 -24.32 2.38 14.21
C TRP A 140 -25.44 1.62 14.92
N LEU A 141 -25.43 0.30 14.80
CA LEU A 141 -26.31 -0.60 15.58
C LEU A 141 -26.01 -0.43 17.06
N ASN A 142 -27.05 -0.42 17.88
CA ASN A 142 -26.93 -0.29 19.33
C ASN A 142 -27.46 -1.53 20.07
N SER A 143 -27.26 -1.58 21.38
CA SER A 143 -27.71 -2.69 22.23
C SER A 143 -29.24 -2.86 22.21
N LEU A 144 -30.00 -1.79 22.00
CA LEU A 144 -31.45 -1.83 21.92
C LEU A 144 -31.91 -2.49 20.63
N ASP A 145 -31.22 -2.22 19.51
CA ASP A 145 -31.49 -2.87 18.21
C ASP A 145 -31.29 -4.39 18.31
N GLN A 146 -30.25 -4.82 19.05
CA GLN A 146 -30.01 -6.25 19.31
C GLN A 146 -31.09 -6.84 20.25
N LYS A 147 -31.37 -6.17 21.37
CA LYS A 147 -32.29 -6.67 22.38
C LYS A 147 -33.72 -6.80 21.87
N GLU A 148 -34.18 -5.82 21.10
CA GLU A 148 -35.54 -5.77 20.57
C GLU A 148 -35.64 -6.40 19.16
N GLN A 149 -34.55 -6.93 18.63
CA GLN A 149 -34.48 -7.53 17.29
C GLN A 149 -35.06 -6.58 16.21
N ARG A 150 -34.65 -5.31 16.26
CA ARG A 150 -35.17 -4.27 15.37
C ARG A 150 -34.72 -4.52 13.92
N LYS A 151 -35.64 -4.29 12.98
CA LYS A 151 -35.36 -4.33 11.54
C LYS A 151 -34.69 -3.02 11.12
N VAL A 152 -33.42 -2.90 11.41
CA VAL A 152 -32.58 -1.74 11.06
C VAL A 152 -31.36 -2.18 10.29
N VAL A 153 -30.83 -1.28 9.42
CA VAL A 153 -29.67 -1.56 8.60
C VAL A 153 -28.74 -0.35 8.56
N VAL A 154 -27.44 -0.62 8.56
CA VAL A 154 -26.39 0.37 8.28
C VAL A 154 -25.79 0.03 6.93
N LEU A 155 -25.65 1.05 6.06
CA LEU A 155 -25.16 0.86 4.69
C LEU A 155 -23.72 1.37 4.55
N GLY A 156 -22.93 0.68 3.75
CA GLY A 156 -21.67 1.20 3.24
C GLY A 156 -21.91 2.39 2.30
N TYR A 157 -20.91 3.26 2.17
CA TYR A 157 -21.06 4.53 1.45
C TYR A 157 -21.48 4.36 -0.02
N LEU A 158 -20.77 3.48 -0.74
CA LEU A 158 -21.03 3.28 -2.17
C LEU A 158 -22.33 2.51 -2.40
N LEU A 159 -22.64 1.56 -1.52
CA LEU A 159 -23.92 0.87 -1.56
C LEU A 159 -25.11 1.84 -1.36
N ALA A 160 -24.99 2.76 -0.40
CA ALA A 160 -26.01 3.78 -0.18
C ALA A 160 -26.18 4.70 -1.39
N ALA A 161 -25.06 5.08 -2.04
CA ALA A 161 -25.11 5.88 -3.25
C ALA A 161 -25.73 5.12 -4.43
N ASP A 162 -25.42 3.85 -4.59
CA ASP A 162 -25.96 2.99 -5.65
C ASP A 162 -27.49 2.79 -5.52
N LEU A 163 -27.97 2.60 -4.29
CA LEU A 163 -29.39 2.37 -4.03
C LEU A 163 -30.24 3.64 -4.08
N PHE A 164 -29.73 4.80 -3.67
CA PHE A 164 -30.53 6.00 -3.40
C PHE A 164 -30.24 7.21 -4.28
N ASN A 165 -29.09 7.27 -4.95
CA ASN A 165 -28.83 8.38 -5.87
C ASN A 165 -29.78 8.32 -7.08
N PRO A 166 -30.13 9.46 -7.69
CA PRO A 166 -30.79 9.48 -8.99
C PRO A 166 -29.99 8.69 -10.03
N GLU A 167 -30.68 8.18 -11.05
CA GLU A 167 -30.00 7.51 -12.16
C GLU A 167 -29.07 8.51 -12.83
N ASP A 168 -27.78 8.26 -12.67
CA ASP A 168 -26.70 8.87 -13.44
C ASP A 168 -26.01 7.76 -14.22
N ASP A 169 -25.54 8.07 -15.42
CA ASP A 169 -24.75 7.12 -16.21
C ASP A 169 -23.59 6.58 -15.36
N PHE A 170 -23.59 5.27 -15.17
CA PHE A 170 -22.58 4.59 -14.39
C PHE A 170 -21.22 4.76 -15.08
N ASN A 171 -20.35 5.51 -14.45
CA ASN A 171 -18.97 5.72 -14.92
C ASN A 171 -17.97 5.21 -13.87
N TRP A 172 -17.26 4.15 -14.23
CA TRP A 172 -16.22 3.54 -13.38
C TRP A 172 -15.12 4.51 -12.94
N PHE A 173 -14.93 5.59 -13.70
CA PHE A 173 -13.90 6.60 -13.45
C PHE A 173 -14.44 7.87 -12.77
N ALA A 174 -15.77 7.98 -12.61
CA ALA A 174 -16.37 9.14 -11.95
C ALA A 174 -16.31 8.99 -10.43
N THR A 175 -16.19 10.13 -9.76
CA THR A 175 -16.29 10.20 -8.29
C THR A 175 -17.72 9.99 -7.85
N VAL A 176 -18.00 8.90 -7.14
CA VAL A 176 -19.32 8.63 -6.58
C VAL A 176 -19.48 9.42 -5.27
N THR A 177 -20.46 10.32 -5.25
CA THR A 177 -20.88 11.06 -4.05
C THR A 177 -22.30 10.71 -3.68
N LEU A 178 -22.57 10.59 -2.38
CA LEU A 178 -23.94 10.37 -1.87
C LEU A 178 -24.72 11.69 -2.00
N LYS A 179 -25.70 11.73 -2.91
CA LYS A 179 -26.52 12.92 -3.20
C LYS A 179 -27.77 13.01 -2.32
N VAL A 180 -28.26 11.87 -1.84
CA VAL A 180 -29.47 11.73 -1.04
C VAL A 180 -29.12 11.13 0.31
N ASN A 181 -29.66 11.68 1.40
CA ASN A 181 -29.50 11.06 2.72
C ASN A 181 -30.52 9.90 2.87
N PRO A 182 -30.07 8.64 2.96
CA PRO A 182 -30.96 7.50 3.07
C PRO A 182 -31.41 7.21 4.51
N VAL A 183 -30.88 7.92 5.51
CA VAL A 183 -31.20 7.67 6.92
C VAL A 183 -32.69 7.94 7.17
N GLY A 184 -33.37 6.96 7.77
CA GLY A 184 -34.83 6.96 7.97
C GLY A 184 -35.64 6.38 6.82
N GLN A 185 -35.04 6.14 5.66
CA GLN A 185 -35.71 5.48 4.54
C GLN A 185 -35.79 3.97 4.72
N LYS A 186 -36.69 3.34 3.98
CA LYS A 186 -36.90 1.89 4.03
C LYS A 186 -36.20 1.20 2.87
N VAL A 187 -35.61 0.04 3.16
CA VAL A 187 -35.05 -0.92 2.20
C VAL A 187 -35.71 -2.28 2.43
N LYS A 188 -35.76 -3.10 1.42
CA LYS A 188 -36.23 -4.47 1.55
C LYS A 188 -35.05 -5.44 1.55
N ILE A 189 -35.09 -6.41 2.45
CA ILE A 189 -34.20 -7.58 2.44
C ILE A 189 -35.16 -8.77 2.28
N GLY A 190 -35.21 -9.35 1.09
CA GLY A 190 -36.23 -10.31 0.72
C GLY A 190 -37.63 -9.73 0.81
N SER A 191 -38.47 -10.34 1.64
CA SER A 191 -39.85 -9.89 1.91
C SER A 191 -39.94 -8.85 3.04
N GLU A 192 -38.88 -8.61 3.79
CA GLU A 192 -38.90 -7.85 5.03
C GLU A 192 -38.42 -6.40 4.82
N GLU A 193 -39.09 -5.43 5.46
CA GLU A 193 -38.70 -4.03 5.42
C GLU A 193 -37.78 -3.68 6.59
N PHE A 194 -36.63 -3.06 6.26
CA PHE A 194 -35.66 -2.53 7.19
C PHE A 194 -35.56 -1.02 7.09
N THR A 195 -35.30 -0.35 8.21
CA THR A 195 -35.07 1.09 8.23
C THR A 195 -33.58 1.38 8.24
N VAL A 196 -33.11 2.24 7.33
CA VAL A 196 -31.71 2.70 7.32
C VAL A 196 -31.48 3.62 8.51
N VAL A 197 -30.58 3.23 9.42
CA VAL A 197 -30.24 4.02 10.61
C VAL A 197 -28.90 4.73 10.50
N GLY A 198 -28.08 4.37 9.52
CA GLY A 198 -26.81 5.02 9.27
C GLY A 198 -26.19 4.64 7.95
N VAL A 199 -25.26 5.47 7.51
CA VAL A 199 -24.37 5.21 6.39
C VAL A 199 -22.94 5.37 6.89
N LEU A 200 -22.05 4.48 6.52
CA LEU A 200 -20.64 4.55 6.90
C LEU A 200 -19.91 5.63 6.11
N LYS A 201 -18.87 6.20 6.71
CA LYS A 201 -17.87 6.98 5.97
C LYS A 201 -17.18 6.10 4.94
N LYS A 202 -16.74 6.70 3.82
CA LYS A 202 -15.91 5.99 2.85
C LYS A 202 -14.72 5.35 3.55
N ASN A 203 -14.55 4.06 3.34
CA ASN A 203 -13.48 3.27 3.92
C ASN A 203 -12.91 2.32 2.86
N SER A 204 -11.60 2.33 2.70
CA SER A 204 -10.90 1.50 1.71
C SER A 204 -10.59 0.08 2.20
N ALA A 205 -10.90 -0.22 3.47
CA ALA A 205 -10.65 -1.53 4.04
C ALA A 205 -11.70 -2.55 3.62
N ASP A 206 -11.30 -3.79 3.65
CA ASP A 206 -12.17 -4.94 3.48
C ASP A 206 -12.55 -5.53 4.86
N ILE A 207 -13.67 -6.19 4.90
CA ILE A 207 -14.10 -7.07 5.98
C ILE A 207 -14.13 -8.50 5.44
N GLU A 208 -14.54 -9.42 6.21
CA GLU A 208 -14.62 -10.86 5.94
C GLU A 208 -14.57 -11.25 4.45
N GLN A 209 -13.76 -12.25 4.12
CA GLN A 209 -13.62 -12.77 2.75
C GLN A 209 -13.31 -11.70 1.68
N ASP A 210 -12.53 -10.66 2.06
CA ASP A 210 -12.14 -9.55 1.17
C ASP A 210 -13.35 -8.72 0.65
N GLU A 211 -14.45 -8.64 1.45
CA GLU A 211 -15.61 -7.82 1.12
C GLU A 211 -15.36 -6.34 1.41
N PRO A 212 -15.48 -5.43 0.41
CA PRO A 212 -15.25 -4.00 0.62
C PRO A 212 -16.33 -3.39 1.52
N ILE A 213 -15.93 -2.72 2.60
CA ILE A 213 -16.83 -2.04 3.54
C ILE A 213 -17.79 -1.08 2.84
N ASN A 214 -17.31 -0.40 1.79
CA ASN A 214 -18.12 0.58 1.06
C ASN A 214 -19.36 -0.01 0.39
N TYR A 215 -19.34 -1.31 0.07
CA TYR A 215 -20.47 -2.02 -0.56
C TYR A 215 -21.18 -2.97 0.39
N SER A 216 -20.77 -3.06 1.64
CA SER A 216 -21.37 -3.94 2.63
C SER A 216 -22.58 -3.28 3.28
N SER A 217 -23.43 -4.10 3.86
CA SER A 217 -24.56 -3.67 4.67
C SER A 217 -24.61 -4.49 5.95
N PHE A 218 -25.04 -3.87 7.04
CA PHE A 218 -24.96 -4.46 8.37
C PHE A 218 -26.32 -4.45 9.05
N VAL A 219 -26.74 -5.60 9.54
CA VAL A 219 -28.00 -5.80 10.29
C VAL A 219 -27.70 -6.36 11.66
N PRO A 220 -28.60 -6.23 12.67
CA PRO A 220 -28.36 -6.84 13.97
C PRO A 220 -28.37 -8.37 13.88
N LEU A 221 -27.40 -9.04 14.49
CA LEU A 221 -27.29 -10.49 14.51
C LEU A 221 -28.50 -11.15 15.16
N SER A 222 -29.05 -10.55 16.20
CA SER A 222 -30.27 -11.05 16.88
C SER A 222 -31.52 -10.95 16.00
N THR A 223 -31.56 -9.95 15.10
CA THR A 223 -32.65 -9.87 14.10
C THR A 223 -32.50 -11.00 13.09
N TRP A 224 -31.28 -11.26 12.62
CA TRP A 224 -30.99 -12.38 11.73
C TRP A 224 -31.39 -13.74 12.35
N GLN A 225 -31.05 -13.98 13.64
CA GLN A 225 -31.41 -15.20 14.35
C GLN A 225 -32.92 -15.46 14.38
N ARG A 226 -33.73 -14.41 14.41
CA ARG A 226 -35.20 -14.54 14.39
C ARG A 226 -35.72 -15.18 13.10
N PHE A 227 -35.04 -14.95 11.98
CA PHE A 227 -35.42 -15.46 10.67
C PHE A 227 -34.69 -16.74 10.28
N HIS A 228 -33.52 -17.01 10.91
CA HIS A 228 -32.65 -18.16 10.59
C HIS A 228 -32.51 -19.07 11.82
N MET A 229 -33.39 -20.05 11.89
CA MET A 229 -33.49 -20.96 13.08
C MET A 229 -32.31 -21.93 13.21
N THR A 230 -31.53 -22.19 12.18
CA THR A 230 -30.38 -23.12 12.20
C THR A 230 -29.26 -22.63 13.10
N GLY A 231 -29.13 -21.33 13.30
CA GLY A 231 -28.06 -20.72 14.09
C GLY A 231 -26.68 -20.88 13.48
N ASP A 232 -26.61 -21.29 12.21
CA ASP A 232 -25.34 -21.47 11.47
C ASP A 232 -24.81 -20.12 11.07
N ILE A 233 -23.58 -19.79 11.48
CA ILE A 233 -22.93 -18.50 11.24
C ILE A 233 -21.86 -18.60 10.15
N ALA A 234 -21.59 -17.48 9.48
CA ALA A 234 -20.58 -17.41 8.43
C ALA A 234 -19.16 -17.47 8.99
N GLY A 235 -18.92 -16.75 10.09
CA GLY A 235 -17.62 -16.73 10.72
C GLY A 235 -17.61 -16.04 12.09
N ILE A 236 -16.43 -16.02 12.68
CA ILE A 236 -16.20 -15.38 13.98
C ILE A 236 -14.95 -14.50 13.87
N ASN A 237 -15.10 -13.21 14.14
CA ASN A 237 -13.99 -12.28 14.25
C ASN A 237 -13.47 -12.28 15.69
N VAL A 238 -12.17 -12.46 15.85
CA VAL A 238 -11.50 -12.53 17.14
C VAL A 238 -10.46 -11.44 17.24
N GLN A 239 -10.54 -10.64 18.28
CA GLN A 239 -9.54 -9.63 18.60
C GLN A 239 -8.60 -10.18 19.67
N PRO A 240 -7.31 -10.42 19.34
CA PRO A 240 -6.33 -10.85 20.33
C PRO A 240 -5.98 -9.72 21.32
N LYS A 241 -5.58 -10.07 22.53
CA LYS A 241 -4.94 -9.14 23.47
C LYS A 241 -3.57 -8.71 22.94
N SER A 242 -3.11 -7.53 23.37
CA SER A 242 -1.79 -7.03 23.00
C SER A 242 -0.68 -7.94 23.51
N GLY A 243 0.33 -8.20 22.67
CA GLY A 243 1.51 -8.99 23.03
C GLY A 243 1.34 -10.52 22.99
N VAL A 244 0.17 -11.02 22.57
CA VAL A 244 -0.08 -12.46 22.42
C VAL A 244 0.61 -13.01 21.16
N ASP A 245 1.11 -14.25 21.27
CA ASP A 245 1.57 -15.02 20.12
C ASP A 245 0.35 -15.43 19.27
N ARG A 246 0.12 -14.69 18.21
CA ARG A 246 -1.06 -14.84 17.35
C ARG A 246 -1.09 -16.18 16.62
N VAL A 247 0.06 -16.75 16.28
CA VAL A 247 0.15 -18.04 15.62
C VAL A 247 -0.31 -19.15 16.56
N LYS A 248 0.14 -19.11 17.82
CA LYS A 248 -0.30 -20.06 18.84
C LYS A 248 -1.78 -19.89 19.16
N LEU A 249 -2.27 -18.65 19.24
CA LEU A 249 -3.69 -18.40 19.49
C LEU A 249 -4.56 -18.94 18.35
N ALA A 250 -4.20 -18.71 17.09
CA ALA A 250 -4.91 -19.24 15.93
C ALA A 250 -4.99 -20.78 15.97
N GLU A 251 -3.87 -21.43 16.30
CA GLU A 251 -3.83 -22.87 16.45
C GLU A 251 -4.68 -23.38 17.63
N THR A 252 -4.67 -22.65 18.76
CA THR A 252 -5.51 -22.97 19.93
C THR A 252 -6.99 -22.86 19.58
N ILE A 253 -7.40 -21.78 18.92
CA ILE A 253 -8.78 -21.58 18.46
C ILE A 253 -9.21 -22.74 17.57
N ARG A 254 -8.40 -23.08 16.56
CA ARG A 254 -8.67 -24.20 15.65
C ARG A 254 -8.91 -25.51 16.39
N GLN A 255 -8.01 -25.85 17.33
CA GLN A 255 -8.10 -27.10 18.10
C GLN A 255 -9.31 -27.14 19.02
N VAL A 256 -9.64 -26.03 19.67
CA VAL A 256 -10.78 -25.94 20.60
C VAL A 256 -12.09 -26.12 19.84
N ILE A 257 -12.26 -25.46 18.70
CA ILE A 257 -13.46 -25.58 17.87
C ILE A 257 -13.55 -27.00 17.26
N ALA A 258 -12.45 -27.54 16.73
CA ALA A 258 -12.44 -28.90 16.20
C ALA A 258 -12.90 -29.94 17.28
N ARG A 259 -12.38 -29.82 18.51
CA ARG A 259 -12.79 -30.68 19.64
C ARG A 259 -14.26 -30.51 19.99
N LYS A 260 -14.76 -29.26 20.06
CA LYS A 260 -16.16 -28.99 20.37
C LYS A 260 -17.11 -29.69 19.39
N HIS A 261 -16.75 -29.69 18.12
CA HIS A 261 -17.53 -30.32 17.06
C HIS A 261 -17.26 -31.83 16.89
N GLY A 262 -16.33 -32.40 17.64
CA GLY A 262 -15.94 -33.83 17.50
C GLY A 262 -15.16 -34.12 16.21
N ALA A 263 -14.49 -33.10 15.67
CA ALA A 263 -13.63 -33.20 14.49
C ALA A 263 -12.18 -33.52 14.90
N SER A 264 -11.36 -33.95 13.93
CA SER A 264 -9.94 -34.19 14.16
C SER A 264 -9.19 -32.92 14.43
N VAL A 265 -8.46 -32.81 15.53
CA VAL A 265 -7.60 -31.67 15.86
C VAL A 265 -6.37 -31.58 14.96
N THR A 266 -6.02 -32.68 14.28
CA THR A 266 -4.87 -32.69 13.34
C THR A 266 -5.27 -32.23 11.94
N ASP A 267 -6.57 -32.14 11.65
CA ASP A 267 -7.09 -31.67 10.37
C ASP A 267 -7.06 -30.12 10.34
N GLN A 268 -6.10 -29.57 9.61
CA GLN A 268 -5.93 -28.12 9.51
C GLN A 268 -6.98 -27.44 8.63
N GLN A 269 -7.73 -28.20 7.82
CA GLN A 269 -8.70 -27.65 6.88
C GLN A 269 -10.13 -27.64 7.43
N ILE A 270 -10.41 -28.40 8.49
CA ILE A 270 -11.77 -28.51 9.06
C ILE A 270 -12.24 -27.21 9.73
N VAL A 271 -11.31 -26.42 10.25
CA VAL A 271 -11.54 -25.10 10.80
C VAL A 271 -10.47 -24.17 10.22
N GLN A 272 -10.90 -23.23 9.39
CA GLN A 272 -10.01 -22.27 8.78
C GLN A 272 -9.84 -21.07 9.71
N VAL A 273 -8.61 -20.73 10.03
CA VAL A 273 -8.26 -19.60 10.89
C VAL A 273 -7.29 -18.73 10.16
N GLU A 274 -7.75 -17.56 9.73
CA GLU A 274 -6.94 -16.58 9.03
C GLU A 274 -6.56 -15.41 9.94
N ASP A 275 -5.27 -15.19 10.15
CA ASP A 275 -4.79 -14.01 10.84
C ASP A 275 -4.56 -12.88 9.82
N MET A 276 -5.46 -11.91 9.81
CA MET A 276 -5.43 -10.80 8.86
C MET A 276 -4.19 -9.91 9.07
N PHE A 277 -3.71 -9.78 10.30
CA PHE A 277 -2.47 -9.06 10.59
C PHE A 277 -1.24 -9.73 9.95
N LEU A 278 -1.15 -11.06 10.03
CA LEU A 278 -0.05 -11.81 9.39
C LEU A 278 -0.17 -11.77 7.87
N LYS A 279 -1.38 -11.88 7.33
CA LYS A 279 -1.66 -11.73 5.89
C LYS A 279 -1.18 -10.38 5.38
N GLN A 280 -1.51 -9.30 6.09
CA GLN A 280 -1.06 -7.94 5.76
C GLN A 280 0.45 -7.75 5.93
N LYS A 281 1.05 -8.32 6.97
CA LYS A 281 2.51 -8.30 7.17
C LYS A 281 3.24 -8.96 5.99
N SER A 282 2.73 -10.09 5.52
CA SER A 282 3.27 -10.77 4.34
C SER A 282 3.13 -9.93 3.08
N MET A 283 2.00 -9.26 2.89
CA MET A 283 1.79 -8.32 1.80
C MET A 283 2.77 -7.14 1.87
N GLN A 284 2.99 -6.57 3.06
CA GLN A 284 3.99 -5.51 3.25
C GLN A 284 5.41 -5.99 2.91
N GLN A 285 5.79 -7.20 3.31
CA GLN A 285 7.09 -7.78 2.95
C GLN A 285 7.24 -7.95 1.44
N PHE A 286 6.17 -8.40 0.76
CA PHE A 286 6.14 -8.48 -0.70
C PHE A 286 6.33 -7.11 -1.36
N LEU A 287 5.63 -6.08 -0.87
CA LEU A 287 5.76 -4.71 -1.39
C LEU A 287 7.17 -4.14 -1.17
N VAL A 288 7.81 -4.41 -0.02
CA VAL A 288 9.20 -4.03 0.23
C VAL A 288 10.14 -4.75 -0.74
N GLY A 289 9.91 -6.04 -1.00
CA GLY A 289 10.66 -6.80 -2.00
C GLY A 289 10.53 -6.20 -3.41
N LEU A 290 9.30 -5.88 -3.82
CA LEU A 290 9.03 -5.24 -5.10
C LEU A 290 9.70 -3.85 -5.20
N GLN A 291 9.59 -3.03 -4.16
CA GLN A 291 10.24 -1.73 -4.09
C GLN A 291 11.76 -1.83 -4.17
N SER A 292 12.36 -2.82 -3.49
CA SER A 292 13.79 -3.10 -3.57
C SER A 292 14.21 -3.51 -4.98
N PHE A 293 13.43 -4.36 -5.64
CA PHE A 293 13.67 -4.77 -7.03
C PHE A 293 13.64 -3.58 -7.99
N LEU A 294 12.61 -2.70 -7.87
CA LEU A 294 12.53 -1.47 -8.66
C LEU A 294 13.70 -0.53 -8.37
N GLY A 295 14.14 -0.45 -7.11
CA GLY A 295 15.33 0.30 -6.69
C GLY A 295 16.61 -0.20 -7.37
N ILE A 296 16.79 -1.52 -7.48
CA ILE A 296 17.93 -2.13 -8.19
C ILE A 296 17.91 -1.78 -9.67
N ILE A 297 16.74 -1.87 -10.33
CA ILE A 297 16.61 -1.46 -11.74
C ILE A 297 16.97 0.01 -11.92
N GLY A 298 16.47 0.89 -11.03
CA GLY A 298 16.80 2.31 -11.05
C GLY A 298 18.29 2.56 -10.82
N PHE A 299 18.92 1.83 -9.91
CA PHE A 299 20.37 1.89 -9.68
C PHE A 299 21.17 1.49 -10.94
N VAL A 300 20.81 0.40 -11.61
CA VAL A 300 21.44 -0.05 -12.85
C VAL A 300 21.26 1.01 -13.96
N THR A 301 20.08 1.57 -14.11
CA THR A 301 19.80 2.64 -15.08
C THR A 301 20.71 3.87 -14.83
N LEU A 302 20.84 4.27 -13.56
CA LEU A 302 21.70 5.38 -13.18
C LEU A 302 23.20 5.05 -13.35
N ALA A 303 23.59 3.79 -13.13
CA ALA A 303 24.96 3.32 -13.39
C ALA A 303 25.31 3.40 -14.89
N VAL A 304 24.38 3.07 -15.78
CA VAL A 304 24.55 3.26 -17.25
C VAL A 304 24.76 4.73 -17.59
N ALA A 305 23.96 5.63 -16.99
CA ALA A 305 24.18 7.09 -17.14
C ALA A 305 25.57 7.51 -16.61
N GLY A 306 26.03 6.90 -15.52
CA GLY A 306 27.37 7.08 -14.96
C GLY A 306 28.50 6.67 -15.91
N VAL A 307 28.34 5.61 -16.67
CA VAL A 307 29.29 5.23 -17.74
C VAL A 307 29.34 6.31 -18.82
N GLY A 308 28.21 6.91 -19.16
CA GLY A 308 28.13 8.07 -20.06
C GLY A 308 28.98 9.25 -19.55
N ILE A 309 28.87 9.57 -18.26
CA ILE A 309 29.68 10.60 -17.60
C ILE A 309 31.16 10.25 -17.67
N ALA A 310 31.53 9.02 -17.35
CA ALA A 310 32.92 8.57 -17.41
C ALA A 310 33.52 8.78 -18.82
N ASN A 311 32.78 8.42 -19.87
CA ASN A 311 33.20 8.59 -21.25
C ASN A 311 33.40 10.08 -21.61
N VAL A 312 32.48 10.95 -21.18
CA VAL A 312 32.59 12.40 -21.36
C VAL A 312 33.80 12.96 -20.63
N MET A 313 34.01 12.53 -19.37
CA MET A 313 35.17 12.96 -18.57
C MET A 313 36.50 12.48 -19.15
N TYR A 314 36.58 11.26 -19.67
CA TYR A 314 37.79 10.82 -20.41
C TYR A 314 38.12 11.69 -21.61
N ALA A 315 37.12 12.05 -22.41
CA ALA A 315 37.32 12.90 -23.53
C ALA A 315 37.75 14.34 -23.12
N THR A 316 37.18 14.86 -22.04
CA THR A 316 37.51 16.16 -21.47
C THR A 316 38.97 16.16 -20.97
N VAL A 317 39.36 15.16 -20.17
CA VAL A 317 40.75 15.00 -19.68
C VAL A 317 41.75 14.95 -20.85
N LYS A 318 41.44 14.15 -21.90
CA LYS A 318 42.29 14.04 -23.08
C LYS A 318 42.50 15.36 -23.81
N ARG A 319 41.47 16.19 -23.94
CA ARG A 319 41.56 17.49 -24.56
C ARG A 319 42.30 18.54 -23.70
N SER A 320 42.11 18.45 -22.38
CA SER A 320 42.71 19.35 -21.41
C SER A 320 44.09 18.89 -20.96
N THR A 321 44.68 17.86 -21.60
CA THR A 321 46.01 17.32 -21.21
C THR A 321 47.09 18.39 -21.13
N ARG A 322 47.15 19.31 -22.12
CA ARG A 322 48.10 20.41 -22.14
C ARG A 322 47.91 21.39 -20.98
N ASP A 323 46.66 21.77 -20.71
CA ASP A 323 46.33 22.68 -19.60
C ASP A 323 46.64 22.03 -18.24
N ILE A 324 46.37 20.73 -18.09
CA ILE A 324 46.74 19.96 -16.90
C ILE A 324 48.24 20.00 -16.71
N GLY A 325 49.02 19.74 -17.76
CA GLY A 325 50.48 19.79 -17.71
C GLY A 325 51.02 21.16 -17.33
N VAL A 326 50.50 22.23 -17.89
CA VAL A 326 50.86 23.64 -17.52
C VAL A 326 50.56 23.88 -16.04
N ARG A 327 49.39 23.50 -15.55
CA ARG A 327 49.02 23.67 -14.13
C ARG A 327 49.95 22.91 -13.22
N MET A 328 50.32 21.68 -13.57
CA MET A 328 51.28 20.87 -12.80
C MET A 328 52.69 21.45 -12.84
N ALA A 329 53.14 22.01 -13.98
CA ALA A 329 54.42 22.69 -14.09
C ALA A 329 54.51 23.96 -13.21
N VAL A 330 53.38 24.64 -12.99
CA VAL A 330 53.27 25.82 -12.10
C VAL A 330 53.04 25.44 -10.64
N GLY A 331 53.00 24.10 -10.30
CA GLY A 331 52.98 23.62 -8.93
C GLY A 331 51.65 23.06 -8.46
N ALA A 332 50.68 22.78 -9.34
CA ALA A 332 49.48 22.09 -8.94
C ALA A 332 49.80 20.65 -8.55
N THR A 333 49.28 20.20 -7.40
CA THR A 333 49.44 18.83 -6.94
C THR A 333 48.52 17.85 -7.68
N PRO A 334 48.92 16.58 -7.89
CA PRO A 334 48.06 15.55 -8.50
C PRO A 334 46.73 15.40 -7.79
N THR A 335 46.68 15.59 -6.48
CA THR A 335 45.46 15.54 -5.67
C THR A 335 44.50 16.71 -6.02
N ALA A 336 45.05 17.91 -6.26
CA ALA A 336 44.24 19.08 -6.68
C ALA A 336 43.60 18.86 -8.05
N ILE A 337 44.34 18.29 -9.01
CA ILE A 337 43.81 17.93 -10.33
C ILE A 337 42.73 16.86 -10.21
N ARG A 338 42.98 15.80 -9.44
CA ARG A 338 41.95 14.75 -9.20
C ARG A 338 40.70 15.34 -8.62
N LEU A 339 40.80 16.16 -7.57
CA LEU A 339 39.67 16.78 -6.91
C LEU A 339 38.88 17.70 -7.86
N HIS A 340 39.57 18.43 -8.73
CA HIS A 340 38.93 19.28 -9.73
C HIS A 340 37.96 18.50 -10.64
N TYR A 341 38.38 17.36 -11.21
CA TYR A 341 37.58 16.53 -12.09
C TYR A 341 36.47 15.78 -11.33
N LEU A 342 36.73 15.35 -10.06
CA LEU A 342 35.70 14.77 -9.20
C LEU A 342 34.57 15.77 -8.90
N VAL A 343 34.93 17.01 -8.56
CA VAL A 343 33.97 18.09 -8.31
C VAL A 343 33.18 18.42 -9.56
N GLN A 344 33.84 18.49 -10.73
CA GLN A 344 33.17 18.72 -12.01
C GLN A 344 32.12 17.67 -12.32
N SER A 345 32.43 16.36 -12.13
CA SER A 345 31.49 15.26 -12.29
C SER A 345 30.34 15.36 -11.30
N LEU A 346 30.65 15.61 -10.03
CA LEU A 346 29.62 15.75 -9.00
C LEU A 346 28.66 16.90 -9.28
N MET A 347 29.16 18.03 -9.78
CA MET A 347 28.34 19.16 -10.22
C MET A 347 27.37 18.75 -11.36
N THR A 348 27.87 18.02 -12.36
CA THR A 348 27.02 17.51 -13.45
C THR A 348 25.93 16.59 -12.92
N MET A 349 26.27 15.71 -11.95
CA MET A 349 25.29 14.84 -11.28
C MET A 349 24.27 15.63 -10.45
N VAL A 350 24.71 16.64 -9.72
CA VAL A 350 23.81 17.50 -8.93
C VAL A 350 22.84 18.26 -9.84
N MET A 351 23.34 18.83 -10.96
CA MET A 351 22.48 19.53 -11.92
C MET A 351 21.46 18.58 -12.57
N GLY A 352 21.89 17.41 -13.04
CA GLY A 352 21.00 16.41 -13.61
C GLY A 352 20.03 15.85 -12.58
N GLY A 353 20.52 15.53 -11.39
CA GLY A 353 19.71 15.01 -10.27
C GLY A 353 18.65 16.04 -9.81
N ALA A 354 19.03 17.31 -9.66
CA ALA A 354 18.09 18.36 -9.28
C ALA A 354 17.00 18.55 -10.35
N LEU A 355 17.37 18.55 -11.63
CA LEU A 355 16.41 18.62 -12.73
C LEU A 355 15.46 17.40 -12.70
N GLY A 356 16.02 16.18 -12.58
CA GLY A 356 15.23 14.96 -12.52
C GLY A 356 14.27 14.91 -11.33
N LEU A 357 14.73 15.27 -10.13
CA LEU A 357 13.89 15.36 -8.93
C LEU A 357 12.80 16.43 -9.06
N THR A 358 13.12 17.60 -9.65
CA THR A 358 12.14 18.68 -9.87
C THR A 358 11.03 18.21 -10.81
N VAL A 359 11.39 17.56 -11.91
CA VAL A 359 10.42 17.02 -12.86
C VAL A 359 9.59 15.90 -12.20
N THR A 360 10.23 15.02 -11.42
CA THR A 360 9.51 13.98 -10.67
C THR A 360 8.51 14.59 -9.69
N TYR A 361 8.93 15.63 -8.94
CA TYR A 361 8.04 16.32 -8.01
C TYR A 361 6.84 16.95 -8.72
N ALA A 362 7.06 17.58 -9.86
CA ALA A 362 5.99 18.16 -10.68
C ALA A 362 5.01 17.09 -11.18
N LEU A 363 5.52 15.95 -11.66
CA LEU A 363 4.69 14.82 -12.13
C LEU A 363 3.88 14.20 -10.97
N VAL A 364 4.53 13.93 -9.84
CA VAL A 364 3.89 13.38 -8.65
C VAL A 364 2.81 14.33 -8.12
N SER A 365 3.09 15.63 -8.07
CA SER A 365 2.13 16.65 -7.67
C SER A 365 0.95 16.76 -8.66
N ALA A 366 1.21 16.67 -9.95
CA ALA A 366 0.18 16.68 -10.98
C ALA A 366 -0.73 15.45 -10.88
N ILE A 367 -0.16 14.24 -10.67
CA ILE A 367 -0.94 13.02 -10.46
C ILE A 367 -1.74 13.11 -9.16
N GLY A 368 -1.15 13.63 -8.08
CA GLY A 368 -1.82 13.81 -6.79
C GLY A 368 -2.96 14.85 -6.83
N SER A 369 -2.95 15.79 -7.78
CA SER A 369 -4.02 16.77 -7.96
C SER A 369 -5.25 16.21 -8.70
N VAL A 370 -5.10 15.07 -9.39
CA VAL A 370 -6.23 14.39 -10.03
C VAL A 370 -7.03 13.67 -8.95
N SER A 371 -8.24 14.17 -8.67
CA SER A 371 -9.14 13.53 -7.72
C SER A 371 -9.69 12.23 -8.33
N LEU A 372 -9.15 11.12 -7.85
CA LEU A 372 -9.68 9.77 -8.14
C LEU A 372 -10.58 9.27 -7.01
N GLU A 373 -11.01 10.16 -6.11
CA GLU A 373 -11.92 9.82 -5.01
C GLU A 373 -13.24 9.28 -5.54
N GLY A 374 -13.64 8.11 -5.06
CA GLY A 374 -14.83 7.40 -5.53
C GLY A 374 -14.56 6.38 -6.63
N ASN A 375 -13.37 6.33 -7.20
CA ASN A 375 -12.96 5.22 -8.06
C ASN A 375 -12.72 3.97 -7.20
N VAL A 376 -13.43 2.89 -7.51
CA VAL A 376 -13.40 1.63 -6.74
C VAL A 376 -11.99 1.06 -6.62
N PHE A 377 -11.22 1.06 -7.71
CA PHE A 377 -9.84 0.55 -7.71
C PHE A 377 -8.90 1.41 -6.87
N TYR A 378 -9.02 2.72 -6.98
CA TYR A 378 -8.21 3.67 -6.24
C TYR A 378 -8.49 3.59 -4.73
N GLU A 379 -9.77 3.49 -4.35
CA GLU A 379 -10.17 3.33 -2.96
C GLU A 379 -9.75 1.97 -2.40
N ARG A 380 -9.87 0.89 -3.18
CA ARG A 380 -9.46 -0.46 -2.78
C ARG A 380 -7.96 -0.59 -2.50
N LEU A 381 -7.14 0.19 -3.21
CA LEU A 381 -5.69 0.27 -2.97
C LEU A 381 -5.32 1.22 -1.81
N GLY A 382 -6.29 1.72 -1.04
CA GLY A 382 -6.04 2.63 0.08
C GLY A 382 -5.65 4.05 -0.34
N LYS A 383 -6.11 4.49 -1.52
CA LYS A 383 -5.81 5.81 -2.12
C LYS A 383 -4.30 6.03 -2.26
N PRO A 384 -3.61 5.21 -3.06
CA PRO A 384 -2.18 5.31 -3.23
C PRO A 384 -1.85 6.60 -3.99
N VAL A 385 -1.43 7.62 -3.28
CA VAL A 385 -0.87 8.84 -3.90
C VAL A 385 0.63 8.65 -3.97
N PRO A 386 1.24 8.69 -5.17
CA PRO A 386 2.68 8.69 -5.26
C PRO A 386 3.25 9.82 -4.42
N GLU A 387 4.22 9.54 -3.56
CA GLU A 387 4.77 10.53 -2.63
C GLU A 387 6.29 10.49 -2.69
N LEU A 388 6.89 11.65 -2.91
CA LEU A 388 8.32 11.87 -2.76
C LEU A 388 8.64 12.10 -1.28
N SER A 389 8.69 11.01 -0.51
CA SER A 389 9.11 11.11 0.88
C SER A 389 10.58 11.56 0.98
N TRP A 390 10.93 12.21 2.09
CA TRP A 390 12.33 12.64 2.33
C TRP A 390 13.32 11.46 2.28
N ILE A 391 12.87 10.25 2.62
CA ILE A 391 13.68 9.01 2.56
C ILE A 391 13.99 8.67 1.11
N VAL A 392 12.99 8.72 0.21
CA VAL A 392 13.19 8.48 -1.23
C VAL A 392 14.17 9.49 -1.81
N VAL A 393 14.00 10.78 -1.49
CA VAL A 393 14.92 11.85 -1.94
C VAL A 393 16.34 11.59 -1.43
N ALA A 394 16.50 11.21 -0.16
CA ALA A 394 17.82 10.91 0.43
C ALA A 394 18.50 9.70 -0.25
N ILE A 395 17.74 8.64 -0.56
CA ILE A 395 18.25 7.46 -1.28
C ILE A 395 18.71 7.85 -2.68
N VAL A 396 17.93 8.65 -3.40
CA VAL A 396 18.26 9.11 -4.76
C VAL A 396 19.53 9.98 -4.73
N ILE A 397 19.63 10.93 -3.80
CA ILE A 397 20.82 11.78 -3.65
C ILE A 397 22.06 10.93 -3.30
N ALA A 398 21.94 10.01 -2.35
CA ALA A 398 23.05 9.13 -1.99
C ALA A 398 23.52 8.28 -3.19
N THR A 399 22.60 7.74 -3.97
CA THR A 399 22.90 6.97 -5.18
C THR A 399 23.58 7.82 -6.24
N LEU A 400 23.13 9.06 -6.46
CA LEU A 400 23.74 10.01 -7.38
C LEU A 400 25.20 10.33 -6.98
N VAL A 401 25.44 10.57 -5.68
CA VAL A 401 26.79 10.86 -5.17
C VAL A 401 27.71 9.65 -5.37
N VAL A 402 27.25 8.45 -5.01
CA VAL A 402 28.05 7.22 -5.17
C VAL A 402 28.42 6.98 -6.63
N ILE A 403 27.43 7.05 -7.53
CA ILE A 403 27.68 6.82 -8.97
C ILE A 403 28.52 7.95 -9.56
N GLY A 404 28.30 9.21 -9.15
CA GLY A 404 29.07 10.35 -9.61
C GLY A 404 30.55 10.24 -9.27
N VAL A 405 30.86 9.88 -8.03
CA VAL A 405 32.25 9.63 -7.60
C VAL A 405 32.84 8.43 -8.32
N ALA A 406 32.12 7.30 -8.40
CA ALA A 406 32.60 6.08 -9.06
C ALA A 406 32.88 6.32 -10.55
N SER A 407 31.99 7.03 -11.27
CA SER A 407 32.13 7.34 -12.70
C SER A 407 33.34 8.24 -13.00
N ALA A 408 33.61 9.21 -12.12
CA ALA A 408 34.71 10.14 -12.32
C ALA A 408 36.06 9.65 -11.79
N TRP A 409 36.06 8.62 -10.94
CA TRP A 409 37.28 8.16 -10.27
C TRP A 409 38.41 7.77 -11.23
N LEU A 410 38.09 6.94 -12.24
CA LEU A 410 39.09 6.49 -13.22
C LEU A 410 39.61 7.63 -14.09
N PRO A 411 38.77 8.48 -14.74
CA PRO A 411 39.26 9.61 -15.53
C PRO A 411 40.02 10.65 -14.69
N ALA A 412 39.57 10.95 -13.48
CA ALA A 412 40.24 11.87 -12.56
C ALA A 412 41.63 11.36 -12.14
N ASN A 413 41.78 10.06 -11.90
CA ASN A 413 43.10 9.46 -11.63
C ASN A 413 44.04 9.49 -12.83
N ARG A 414 43.51 9.33 -14.06
CA ARG A 414 44.33 9.50 -15.27
C ARG A 414 44.82 10.94 -15.43
N ALA A 415 43.90 11.91 -15.21
CA ALA A 415 44.29 13.33 -15.22
C ALA A 415 45.40 13.65 -14.22
N ALA A 416 45.37 13.07 -13.03
CA ALA A 416 46.39 13.28 -11.98
C ALA A 416 47.74 12.62 -12.26
N LYS A 417 47.83 11.71 -13.24
CA LYS A 417 49.07 10.99 -13.62
C LYS A 417 49.73 11.60 -14.87
N VAL A 418 49.16 12.63 -15.50
CA VAL A 418 49.74 13.33 -16.65
C VAL A 418 51.06 14.00 -16.20
N THR A 419 52.16 13.68 -16.87
CA THR A 419 53.42 14.37 -16.61
C THR A 419 53.53 15.68 -17.44
N PRO A 420 54.14 16.75 -16.89
CA PRO A 420 54.32 17.99 -17.63
C PRO A 420 55.04 17.82 -18.97
N MET A 421 55.97 16.85 -19.03
CA MET A 421 56.76 16.57 -20.25
C MET A 421 55.87 15.89 -21.33
N GLU A 422 55.04 14.90 -20.96
CA GLU A 422 54.12 14.28 -21.91
C GLU A 422 53.03 15.24 -22.40
N ALA A 423 52.60 16.16 -21.53
CA ALA A 423 51.57 17.15 -21.86
C ALA A 423 52.07 18.16 -22.88
N LEU A 424 53.34 18.51 -22.87
CA LEU A 424 53.95 19.47 -23.83
C LEU A 424 54.32 18.82 -25.18
N GLN A 425 54.44 17.47 -25.22
CA GLN A 425 54.75 16.71 -26.45
C GLN A 425 53.49 16.17 -27.16
N SER A 426 52.29 16.31 -26.54
CA SER A 426 51.05 15.93 -27.19
C SER A 426 50.59 17.04 -28.13
N GLU A 427 50.76 16.86 -29.46
CA GLU A 427 50.06 17.59 -30.50
C GLU A 427 48.60 17.25 -30.58
#